data_128dc53c62c7def350d8df1eadc739a8
#
_entry.id   128dc53c62c7def350d8df1eadc739a8
#
_cell.length_a   1.000
_cell.length_b   1.000
_cell.length_c   1.000
_cell.angle_alpha   90.00
_cell.angle_beta   90.00
_cell.angle_gamma   90.00
#
_symmetry.space_group_name_H-M   'P 1'
#
loop_
_entity.id
_entity.type
_entity.pdbx_description
1 polymer ?
#
loop_
_entity_poly.entity_id
_entity_poly.type
_entity_poly.pdbx_seq_one_letter_code
_entity_poly.pdbx_strand_id
1 'polypeptide(L)'
;FDDFDEQPVDCDFVLPDYCPDIAAVLKCTMRPVIQSKQMSGDRLTAEGQAMIRVMYLDEGRKCVRCCEFSQPFTSSFAVRGAGVGAEIRLTAKTDYINCRATSPRRLDLHGAFTVKLKIIAEGQCNVITSVGGEGLYARRMPVAYSVPAVSAEKPFTVSEVLELGAGKP
;
A
#
# COMPACT_ATOMS: atom_id res chain seq x y z
N PHE A 1 -13.99 6.70 8.93
CA PHE A 1 -12.99 5.98 9.74
C PHE A 1 -11.76 5.77 8.89
N ASP A 2 -10.60 6.17 9.41
CA ASP A 2 -9.30 5.97 8.79
C ASP A 2 -8.40 5.22 9.77
N ASP A 3 -7.63 4.26 9.28
CA ASP A 3 -6.66 3.48 10.04
C ASP A 3 -5.47 3.09 9.15
N PHE A 4 -4.36 2.71 9.76
CA PHE A 4 -3.19 2.25 9.02
C PHE A 4 -2.44 1.16 9.79
N ASP A 5 -1.74 0.34 9.04
CA ASP A 5 -0.89 -0.72 9.55
C ASP A 5 0.46 -0.66 8.82
N GLU A 6 1.54 -0.50 9.58
CA GLU A 6 2.90 -0.47 9.06
C GLU A 6 3.48 -1.88 9.06
N GLN A 7 3.91 -2.35 7.91
CA GLN A 7 4.47 -3.67 7.69
C GLN A 7 5.99 -3.55 7.46
N PRO A 8 6.81 -4.04 8.40
CA PRO A 8 8.25 -4.08 8.20
C PRO A 8 8.63 -5.18 7.21
N VAL A 9 9.65 -4.91 6.43
CA VAL A 9 10.32 -5.86 5.55
C VAL A 9 11.75 -5.99 6.02
N ASP A 10 12.10 -7.16 6.55
CA ASP A 10 13.43 -7.48 7.04
C ASP A 10 13.74 -8.91 6.64
N CYS A 11 14.53 -9.08 5.59
CA CYS A 11 14.81 -10.39 5.07
C CYS A 11 16.17 -10.50 4.35
N ASP A 12 16.77 -11.67 4.51
CA ASP A 12 17.91 -12.11 3.73
C ASP A 12 17.42 -12.90 2.50
N PHE A 13 17.91 -12.53 1.34
CA PHE A 13 17.60 -13.21 0.10
C PHE A 13 18.88 -13.78 -0.52
N VAL A 14 18.82 -15.06 -0.90
CA VAL A 14 19.90 -15.73 -1.62
C VAL A 14 19.53 -15.82 -3.09
N LEU A 15 20.41 -15.33 -3.97
CA LEU A 15 20.21 -15.44 -5.41
C LEU A 15 20.08 -16.92 -5.85
N PRO A 16 19.10 -17.24 -6.70
CA PRO A 16 19.01 -18.54 -7.32
C PRO A 16 20.28 -18.92 -8.10
N ASP A 17 20.62 -20.21 -8.17
CA ASP A 17 21.87 -20.69 -8.77
C ASP A 17 22.07 -20.30 -10.23
N TYR A 18 20.99 -20.06 -10.95
CA TYR A 18 21.04 -19.60 -12.36
C TYR A 18 21.36 -18.09 -12.49
N CYS A 19 21.33 -17.34 -11.41
CA CYS A 19 21.69 -15.91 -11.41
C CYS A 19 23.21 -15.76 -11.24
N PRO A 20 23.86 -14.87 -12.02
CA PRO A 20 25.27 -14.55 -11.85
C PRO A 20 25.50 -13.77 -10.54
N ASP A 21 26.73 -13.85 -10.05
CA ASP A 21 27.16 -13.19 -8.84
C ASP A 21 27.05 -11.65 -8.92
N ILE A 22 26.79 -11.01 -7.79
CA ILE A 22 26.57 -9.58 -7.66
C ILE A 22 27.91 -8.87 -7.50
N ALA A 23 28.23 -7.97 -8.42
CA ALA A 23 29.31 -6.99 -8.22
C ALA A 23 28.85 -5.76 -7.44
N ALA A 24 27.67 -5.24 -7.76
CA ALA A 24 27.10 -4.08 -7.08
C ALA A 24 25.56 -4.05 -7.21
N VAL A 25 24.88 -3.66 -6.15
CA VAL A 25 23.44 -3.35 -6.19
C VAL A 25 23.25 -1.95 -6.75
N LEU A 26 22.44 -1.81 -7.81
CA LEU A 26 22.17 -0.55 -8.48
C LEU A 26 20.88 0.11 -7.99
N LYS A 27 19.82 -0.70 -7.81
CA LYS A 27 18.52 -0.19 -7.39
C LYS A 27 17.69 -1.30 -6.73
N CYS A 28 16.99 -0.95 -5.70
CA CYS A 28 15.95 -1.78 -5.10
C CYS A 28 14.61 -1.03 -5.13
N THR A 29 13.55 -1.72 -5.49
CA THR A 29 12.19 -1.19 -5.46
C THR A 29 11.27 -2.22 -4.82
N MET A 30 10.27 -1.73 -4.11
CA MET A 30 9.22 -2.55 -3.51
C MET A 30 7.86 -2.01 -3.95
N ARG A 31 6.93 -2.92 -4.22
CA ARG A 31 5.54 -2.62 -4.54
C ARG A 31 4.63 -3.57 -3.77
N PRO A 32 4.00 -3.12 -2.68
CA PRO A 32 2.99 -3.92 -2.02
C PRO A 32 1.72 -3.97 -2.86
N VAL A 33 1.15 -5.17 -3.01
CA VAL A 33 -0.08 -5.42 -3.78
C VAL A 33 -1.06 -6.17 -2.88
N ILE A 34 -2.21 -5.58 -2.63
CA ILE A 34 -3.32 -6.21 -1.91
C ILE A 34 -4.02 -7.16 -2.89
N GLN A 35 -4.14 -8.44 -2.53
CA GLN A 35 -4.74 -9.47 -3.37
C GLN A 35 -6.15 -9.82 -2.92
N SER A 36 -6.40 -9.81 -1.61
CA SER A 36 -7.69 -10.12 -1.05
C SER A 36 -8.04 -9.21 0.13
N LYS A 37 -9.33 -9.05 0.36
CA LYS A 37 -9.88 -8.40 1.55
C LYS A 37 -11.07 -9.21 2.06
N GLN A 38 -11.10 -9.47 3.34
CA GLN A 38 -12.17 -10.22 3.97
C GLN A 38 -12.66 -9.52 5.23
N MET A 39 -13.97 -9.37 5.34
CA MET A 39 -14.62 -8.86 6.54
C MET A 39 -15.16 -10.05 7.34
N SER A 40 -14.82 -10.13 8.62
CA SER A 40 -15.32 -11.13 9.56
C SER A 40 -15.73 -10.43 10.86
N GLY A 41 -17.05 -10.27 11.06
CA GLY A 41 -17.56 -9.46 12.16
C GLY A 41 -17.03 -8.03 12.13
N ASP A 42 -16.41 -7.60 13.21
CA ASP A 42 -15.81 -6.27 13.35
C ASP A 42 -14.33 -6.20 12.93
N ARG A 43 -13.85 -7.18 12.18
CA ARG A 43 -12.45 -7.24 11.72
C ARG A 43 -12.37 -7.31 10.20
N LEU A 44 -11.59 -6.41 9.63
CA LEU A 44 -11.18 -6.45 8.23
C LEU A 44 -9.77 -6.99 8.13
N THR A 45 -9.58 -8.05 7.36
CA THR A 45 -8.26 -8.61 7.04
C THR A 45 -7.94 -8.35 5.57
N ALA A 46 -6.77 -7.83 5.31
CA ALA A 46 -6.22 -7.63 3.98
C ALA A 46 -4.98 -8.50 3.81
N GLU A 47 -4.95 -9.29 2.76
CA GLU A 47 -3.80 -10.14 2.42
C GLU A 47 -3.21 -9.70 1.09
N GLY A 48 -1.90 -9.82 0.97
CA GLY A 48 -1.21 -9.42 -0.23
C GLY A 48 0.24 -9.87 -0.29
N GLN A 49 0.94 -9.31 -1.26
CA GLN A 49 2.37 -9.57 -1.46
C GLN A 49 3.13 -8.27 -1.69
N ALA A 50 4.24 -8.10 -1.00
CA ALA A 50 5.23 -7.08 -1.29
C ALA A 50 6.16 -7.62 -2.38
N MET A 51 5.99 -7.12 -3.61
CA MET A 51 6.83 -7.45 -4.76
C MET A 51 8.11 -6.63 -4.70
N ILE A 52 9.25 -7.29 -4.58
CA ILE A 52 10.55 -6.65 -4.46
C ILE A 52 11.36 -6.96 -5.72
N ARG A 53 11.94 -5.92 -6.30
CA ARG A 53 12.78 -6.00 -7.48
C ARG A 53 14.13 -5.37 -7.19
N VAL A 54 15.19 -6.14 -7.42
CA VAL A 54 16.58 -5.68 -7.26
C VAL A 54 17.28 -5.70 -8.60
N MET A 55 17.82 -4.56 -8.99
CA MET A 55 18.71 -4.41 -10.13
C MET A 55 20.14 -4.39 -9.64
N TYR A 56 20.99 -5.20 -10.24
CA TYR A 56 22.39 -5.31 -9.86
C TYR A 56 23.29 -5.47 -11.09
N LEU A 57 24.56 -5.14 -10.91
CA LEU A 57 25.61 -5.39 -11.89
C LEU A 57 26.19 -6.78 -11.64
N ASP A 58 26.28 -7.62 -12.67
CA ASP A 58 26.93 -8.91 -12.57
C ASP A 58 28.45 -8.81 -12.59
N GLU A 59 29.12 -9.70 -11.85
CA GLU A 59 30.59 -9.67 -11.71
C GLU A 59 31.28 -10.15 -13.01
N GLY A 60 30.69 -11.14 -13.70
CA GLY A 60 31.33 -11.79 -14.83
C GLY A 60 31.26 -11.00 -16.12
N ARG A 61 30.09 -10.44 -16.44
CA ARG A 61 29.85 -9.78 -17.75
C ARG A 61 29.69 -8.28 -17.65
N LYS A 62 29.67 -7.74 -16.44
CA LYS A 62 29.38 -6.32 -16.16
C LYS A 62 28.05 -5.85 -16.77
N CYS A 63 27.09 -6.76 -16.86
CA CYS A 63 25.75 -6.46 -17.36
C CYS A 63 24.79 -6.17 -16.21
N VAL A 64 23.78 -5.37 -16.49
CA VAL A 64 22.70 -5.12 -15.54
C VAL A 64 21.76 -6.32 -15.54
N ARG A 65 21.51 -6.84 -14.34
CA ARG A 65 20.59 -7.94 -14.06
C ARG A 65 19.46 -7.48 -13.18
N CYS A 66 18.38 -8.24 -13.20
CA CYS A 66 17.23 -8.02 -12.34
C CYS A 66 16.80 -9.34 -11.72
N CYS A 67 16.58 -9.34 -10.41
CA CYS A 67 15.89 -10.43 -9.73
C CYS A 67 14.65 -9.89 -9.01
N GLU A 68 13.64 -10.74 -8.94
CA GLU A 68 12.36 -10.43 -8.31
C GLU A 68 12.02 -11.51 -7.30
N PHE A 69 11.45 -11.10 -6.19
CA PHE A 69 10.89 -11.98 -5.19
C PHE A 69 9.73 -11.30 -4.48
N SER A 70 8.94 -12.07 -3.77
CA SER A 70 7.76 -11.55 -3.07
C SER A 70 7.74 -12.02 -1.64
N GLN A 71 7.25 -11.15 -0.76
CA GLN A 71 7.00 -11.44 0.64
C GLN A 71 5.50 -11.32 0.90
N PRO A 72 4.84 -12.36 1.40
CA PRO A 72 3.43 -12.27 1.78
C PRO A 72 3.27 -11.39 3.01
N PHE A 73 2.15 -10.70 3.09
CA PHE A 73 1.76 -9.92 4.27
C PHE A 73 0.27 -10.06 4.57
N THR A 74 -0.07 -9.81 5.83
CA THR A 74 -1.45 -9.76 6.30
C THR A 74 -1.60 -8.57 7.23
N SER A 75 -2.56 -7.70 6.93
CA SER A 75 -2.92 -6.56 7.77
C SER A 75 -4.33 -6.77 8.31
N SER A 76 -4.53 -6.46 9.59
CA SER A 76 -5.82 -6.63 10.27
C SER A 76 -6.25 -5.33 10.94
N PHE A 77 -7.49 -4.92 10.66
CA PHE A 77 -8.06 -3.68 11.17
C PHE A 77 -9.31 -3.98 11.99
N ALA A 78 -9.46 -3.33 13.14
CA ALA A 78 -10.69 -3.38 13.92
C ALA A 78 -11.68 -2.33 13.37
N VAL A 79 -12.75 -2.80 12.74
CA VAL A 79 -13.76 -1.97 12.09
C VAL A 79 -15.04 -2.01 12.90
N ARG A 80 -15.26 -1.04 13.77
CA ARG A 80 -16.47 -0.96 14.56
C ARG A 80 -17.52 -0.10 13.86
N GLY A 81 -18.73 -0.65 13.70
CA GLY A 81 -19.87 0.13 13.21
C GLY A 81 -19.91 0.38 11.69
N ALA A 82 -19.13 -0.34 10.90
CA ALA A 82 -19.33 -0.36 9.46
C ALA A 82 -20.60 -1.13 9.14
N GLY A 83 -21.71 -0.41 8.95
CA GLY A 83 -22.99 -0.97 8.53
C GLY A 83 -22.91 -1.59 7.12
N VAL A 84 -23.97 -2.32 6.76
CA VAL A 84 -24.18 -2.83 5.40
C VAL A 84 -24.17 -1.64 4.43
N GLY A 85 -23.34 -1.68 3.41
CA GLY A 85 -23.20 -0.60 2.42
C GLY A 85 -22.03 0.37 2.63
N ALA A 86 -21.20 0.15 3.65
CA ALA A 86 -19.98 0.94 3.83
C ALA A 86 -18.99 0.71 2.68
N GLU A 87 -18.45 1.79 2.15
CA GLU A 87 -17.38 1.73 1.16
C GLU A 87 -16.03 1.53 1.86
N ILE A 88 -15.35 0.44 1.52
CA ILE A 88 -14.05 0.06 2.10
C ILE A 88 -12.97 0.26 1.04
N ARG A 89 -12.07 1.20 1.30
CA ARG A 89 -10.89 1.45 0.48
C ARG A 89 -9.64 1.01 1.22
N LEU A 90 -8.86 0.16 0.56
CA LEU A 90 -7.53 -0.26 1.01
C LEU A 90 -6.49 0.19 0.01
N THR A 91 -5.43 0.81 0.50
CA THR A 91 -4.27 1.19 -0.31
C THR A 91 -3.00 0.75 0.39
N ALA A 92 -2.03 0.30 -0.38
CA ALA A 92 -0.72 -0.05 0.15
C ALA A 92 0.36 0.79 -0.55
N LYS A 93 1.27 1.35 0.22
CA LYS A 93 2.32 2.23 -0.28
C LYS A 93 3.64 1.92 0.40
N THR A 94 4.70 1.80 -0.39
CA THR A 94 6.07 1.69 0.10
C THR A 94 6.48 3.00 0.77
N ASP A 95 7.01 2.89 1.97
CA ASP A 95 7.59 4.02 2.70
C ASP A 95 9.08 4.13 2.36
N TYR A 96 9.81 3.03 2.49
CA TYR A 96 11.21 2.92 2.06
C TYR A 96 11.61 1.46 1.84
N ILE A 97 12.68 1.26 1.08
CA ILE A 97 13.37 -0.03 0.94
C ILE A 97 14.86 0.23 0.70
N ASN A 98 15.70 -0.45 1.47
CA ASN A 98 17.13 -0.49 1.33
C ASN A 98 17.58 -1.92 1.05
N CYS A 99 18.57 -2.06 0.20
CA CYS A 99 19.14 -3.35 -0.17
C CYS A 99 20.65 -3.22 -0.27
N ARG A 100 21.37 -4.16 0.33
CA ARG A 100 22.83 -4.29 0.18
C ARG A 100 23.21 -5.74 -0.08
N ALA A 101 24.27 -5.94 -0.82
CA ALA A 101 24.88 -7.23 -0.96
C ALA A 101 25.80 -7.50 0.25
N THR A 102 25.53 -8.55 1.01
CA THR A 102 26.38 -9.03 2.10
C THR A 102 27.40 -10.06 1.63
N SER A 103 27.15 -10.66 0.46
CA SER A 103 28.09 -11.50 -0.28
C SER A 103 27.72 -11.46 -1.78
N PRO A 104 28.53 -12.03 -2.69
CA PRO A 104 28.20 -12.06 -4.12
C PRO A 104 26.84 -12.68 -4.46
N ARG A 105 26.28 -13.47 -3.54
CA ARG A 105 25.00 -14.17 -3.75
C ARG A 105 23.94 -13.89 -2.70
N ARG A 106 24.21 -13.01 -1.75
CA ARG A 106 23.29 -12.73 -0.63
C ARG A 106 22.97 -11.25 -0.54
N LEU A 107 21.67 -10.96 -0.51
CA LEU A 107 21.12 -9.63 -0.35
C LEU A 107 20.45 -9.52 1.03
N ASP A 108 20.73 -8.44 1.71
CA ASP A 108 20.12 -8.03 2.96
C ASP A 108 19.16 -6.85 2.64
N LEU A 109 17.89 -6.99 3.02
CA LEU A 109 16.83 -6.07 2.69
C LEU A 109 16.14 -5.58 3.95
N HIS A 110 16.07 -4.26 4.08
CA HIS A 110 15.37 -3.57 5.15
C HIS A 110 14.43 -2.52 4.55
N GLY A 111 13.18 -2.56 4.94
CA GLY A 111 12.19 -1.61 4.46
C GLY A 111 10.91 -1.62 5.27
N ALA A 112 9.98 -0.77 4.86
CA ALA A 112 8.63 -0.77 5.37
C ALA A 112 7.65 -0.29 4.30
N PHE A 113 6.42 -0.72 4.44
CA PHE A 113 5.29 -0.20 3.68
C PHE A 113 4.08 -0.06 4.58
N THR A 114 3.21 0.87 4.24
CA THR A 114 2.00 1.15 4.99
C THR A 114 0.77 0.69 4.22
N VAL A 115 -0.07 -0.11 4.86
CA VAL A 115 -1.43 -0.44 4.41
C VAL A 115 -2.40 0.52 5.08
N LYS A 116 -3.13 1.30 4.28
CA LYS A 116 -4.12 2.26 4.77
C LYS A 116 -5.52 1.76 4.50
N LEU A 117 -6.36 1.83 5.52
CA LEU A 117 -7.78 1.57 5.46
C LEU A 117 -8.54 2.89 5.54
N LYS A 118 -9.46 3.10 4.61
CA LYS A 118 -10.45 4.16 4.69
C LYS A 118 -11.84 3.58 4.54
N ILE A 119 -12.72 3.85 5.50
CA ILE A 119 -14.11 3.43 5.48
C ILE A 119 -15.01 4.66 5.45
N ILE A 120 -15.91 4.67 4.48
CA ILE A 120 -16.95 5.68 4.32
C ILE A 120 -18.28 4.96 4.51
N ALA A 121 -19.01 5.33 5.55
CA ALA A 121 -20.31 4.78 5.86
C ALA A 121 -21.33 5.90 6.09
N GLU A 122 -22.56 5.63 5.76
CA GLU A 122 -23.66 6.53 6.12
C GLU A 122 -23.92 6.43 7.62
N GLY A 123 -24.08 7.57 8.26
CA GLY A 123 -24.38 7.67 9.68
C GLY A 123 -25.59 8.59 9.90
N GLN A 124 -26.31 8.33 10.96
CA GLN A 124 -27.38 9.24 11.42
C GLN A 124 -26.88 9.96 12.67
N CYS A 125 -27.04 11.28 12.68
CA CYS A 125 -26.82 12.08 13.88
C CYS A 125 -28.09 12.85 14.23
N ASN A 126 -28.43 12.88 15.50
CA ASN A 126 -29.52 13.70 15.99
C ASN A 126 -28.97 15.09 16.31
N VAL A 127 -29.57 16.10 15.72
CA VAL A 127 -29.22 17.50 15.99
C VAL A 127 -30.41 18.23 16.61
N ILE A 128 -30.11 19.13 17.55
CA ILE A 128 -31.14 19.99 18.14
C ILE A 128 -31.46 21.07 17.12
N THR A 129 -32.69 21.06 16.61
CA THR A 129 -33.16 22.02 15.60
C THR A 129 -33.88 23.23 16.23
N SER A 130 -34.47 23.06 17.41
CA SER A 130 -35.15 24.11 18.13
C SER A 130 -35.13 23.87 19.65
N VAL A 131 -35.12 24.95 20.41
CA VAL A 131 -35.25 24.95 21.86
C VAL A 131 -36.38 25.92 22.20
N GLY A 132 -37.32 25.48 23.04
CA GLY A 132 -38.43 26.31 23.53
C GLY A 132 -38.46 26.32 25.05
N GLY A 133 -38.87 27.44 25.66
CA GLY A 133 -39.02 27.63 27.11
C GLY A 133 -38.95 29.10 27.49
N GLU A 134 -39.60 29.47 28.63
CA GLU A 134 -39.49 30.82 29.17
C GLU A 134 -38.05 31.10 29.62
N GLY A 135 -37.50 32.27 29.22
CA GLY A 135 -36.15 32.71 29.62
C GLY A 135 -35.00 32.07 28.85
N LEU A 136 -35.27 31.27 27.78
CA LEU A 136 -34.24 30.66 26.97
C LEU A 136 -33.95 31.50 25.71
N TYR A 137 -32.69 31.73 25.45
CA TYR A 137 -32.20 32.35 24.19
C TYR A 137 -31.47 31.31 23.36
N ALA A 138 -31.96 31.09 22.14
CA ALA A 138 -31.34 30.18 21.23
C ALA A 138 -30.58 30.90 20.10
N ARG A 139 -29.31 30.59 19.91
CA ARG A 139 -28.53 30.99 18.73
C ARG A 139 -28.50 29.85 17.75
N ARG A 140 -29.01 30.06 16.54
CA ARG A 140 -28.96 29.09 15.45
C ARG A 140 -27.71 29.33 14.61
N MET A 141 -27.00 28.27 14.29
CA MET A 141 -25.87 28.31 13.38
C MET A 141 -26.14 27.31 12.22
N PRO A 142 -26.01 27.73 10.95
CA PRO A 142 -26.07 26.81 9.84
C PRO A 142 -24.84 25.87 9.89
N VAL A 143 -25.08 24.59 9.75
CA VAL A 143 -24.01 23.59 9.62
C VAL A 143 -24.02 23.09 8.19
N ALA A 144 -22.93 23.33 7.46
CA ALA A 144 -22.70 22.77 6.14
C ALA A 144 -22.03 21.39 6.30
N TYR A 145 -22.56 20.41 5.59
CA TYR A 145 -21.95 19.07 5.53
C TYR A 145 -21.90 18.59 4.08
N SER A 146 -20.92 17.73 3.80
CA SER A 146 -20.77 17.12 2.48
C SER A 146 -21.08 15.63 2.56
N VAL A 147 -21.81 15.14 1.57
CA VAL A 147 -22.15 13.71 1.44
C VAL A 147 -21.50 13.21 0.15
N PRO A 148 -20.82 12.05 0.15
CA PRO A 148 -20.33 11.44 -1.07
C PRO A 148 -21.52 11.10 -1.97
N ALA A 149 -21.58 11.67 -3.17
CA ALA A 149 -22.67 11.39 -4.13
C ALA A 149 -22.37 10.15 -4.97
N VAL A 150 -21.11 9.99 -5.40
CA VAL A 150 -20.67 8.85 -6.23
C VAL A 150 -19.22 8.55 -5.92
N SER A 151 -18.90 7.27 -5.87
CA SER A 151 -17.53 6.77 -5.86
C SER A 151 -17.38 5.72 -6.95
N ALA A 152 -16.39 5.88 -7.82
CA ALA A 152 -16.08 4.93 -8.88
C ALA A 152 -14.57 4.74 -8.99
N GLU A 153 -14.15 3.50 -9.20
CA GLU A 153 -12.77 3.12 -9.44
C GLU A 153 -12.69 2.35 -10.76
N LYS A 154 -11.83 2.80 -11.65
CA LYS A 154 -11.62 2.14 -12.94
C LYS A 154 -10.14 1.88 -13.15
N PRO A 155 -9.70 0.61 -13.24
CA PRO A 155 -8.34 0.30 -13.62
C PRO A 155 -8.11 0.66 -15.09
N PHE A 156 -6.91 1.18 -15.39
CA PHE A 156 -6.46 1.38 -16.76
C PHE A 156 -5.02 0.90 -16.89
N THR A 157 -4.69 0.41 -18.08
CA THR A 157 -3.33 -0.04 -18.41
C THR A 157 -2.72 0.95 -19.39
N VAL A 158 -1.51 1.41 -19.10
CA VAL A 158 -0.69 2.17 -20.04
C VAL A 158 0.38 1.24 -20.58
N SER A 159 0.48 1.16 -21.90
CA SER A 159 1.54 0.41 -22.59
C SER A 159 2.20 1.35 -23.59
N GLU A 160 3.51 1.48 -23.50
CA GLU A 160 4.33 2.29 -24.37
C GLU A 160 5.54 1.49 -24.85
N VAL A 161 5.85 1.61 -26.13
CA VAL A 161 7.07 1.05 -26.71
C VAL A 161 8.14 2.12 -26.67
N LEU A 162 9.19 1.87 -25.87
CA LEU A 162 10.35 2.75 -25.81
C LEU A 162 11.42 2.25 -26.81
N GLU A 163 11.73 3.07 -27.81
CA GLU A 163 12.89 2.82 -28.66
C GLU A 163 14.15 3.26 -27.92
N LEU A 164 14.96 2.30 -27.53
CA LEU A 164 16.29 2.58 -27.03
C LEU A 164 17.17 2.94 -28.22
N GLY A 165 17.58 4.20 -28.31
CA GLY A 165 18.57 4.62 -29.31
C GLY A 165 19.79 3.70 -29.24
N ALA A 166 20.28 3.24 -30.38
CA ALA A 166 21.48 2.41 -30.46
C ALA A 166 22.62 3.16 -29.74
N GLY A 167 22.92 2.70 -28.52
CA GLY A 167 24.08 3.18 -27.78
C GLY A 167 25.31 2.91 -28.67
N LYS A 168 26.06 3.94 -28.97
CA LYS A 168 27.38 3.72 -29.57
C LYS A 168 28.21 2.89 -28.60
N PRO A 169 28.92 1.87 -29.10
CA PRO A 169 29.77 1.03 -28.27
C PRO A 169 30.88 1.84 -27.58
#